data_67dd95c5d2cdc1e3ecae09ae3b544848
#
_entry.id   67dd95c5d2cdc1e3ecae09ae3b544848
#
_cell.length_a   1.000
_cell.length_b   1.000
_cell.length_c   1.000
_cell.angle_alpha   90.00
_cell.angle_beta   90.00
_cell.angle_gamma   90.00
#
_symmetry.space_group_name_H-M   'P 1'
#
loop_
_entity.id
_entity.type
_entity.pdbx_description
1 polymer ?
#
loop_
_entity_poly.entity_id
_entity_poly.type
_entity_poly.pdbx_seq_one_letter_code
_entity_poly.pdbx_strand_id
1 'polypeptide(L)'
;MQKNKKIPGRPVKKGGLSRSGIMLIVLSVALIAVVTALIILLNVRGGEESKPEETTPAVTTPAPEPTEEPTEEPQVSDVDFGSSDYSREFFAKDLFIGDSIATGFNDYSKLNAENVAASVSMTPYKAHAEDIALADGSTGSALSYAEKMQPERIFLMMGFNGLNSPIAMEGSFRTLVEKLESACPNAVIYLYSITPLTANSSAAASIGVDNSNVISFNEYLRGMCGELGVVYLDIFSKMTDNAGALRSDYNEYDGMHISAPTYDIILSYTQRYIQETPEPEASSKHA
;
A
#
# COMPACT_ATOMS: atom_id res chain seq x y z
N MET A 1 16.83 41.15 -54.90
CA MET A 1 17.57 39.87 -54.99
C MET A 1 18.47 39.73 -53.78
N GLN A 2 18.00 39.05 -52.73
CA GLN A 2 18.79 38.73 -51.54
C GLN A 2 19.23 37.29 -51.62
N LYS A 3 20.54 37.04 -51.57
CA LYS A 3 21.17 35.71 -51.64
C LYS A 3 21.09 35.01 -50.27
N ASN A 4 20.40 33.90 -50.19
CA ASN A 4 20.40 32.99 -49.04
C ASN A 4 21.78 32.38 -48.81
N LYS A 5 22.37 32.66 -47.64
CA LYS A 5 23.62 32.07 -47.17
C LYS A 5 23.32 30.78 -46.40
N LYS A 6 23.68 29.61 -46.95
CA LYS A 6 23.63 28.32 -46.29
C LYS A 6 24.62 28.26 -45.14
N ILE A 7 24.15 27.92 -43.94
CA ILE A 7 24.98 27.66 -42.77
C ILE A 7 25.44 26.18 -42.81
N PRO A 8 26.74 25.87 -42.69
CA PRO A 8 27.21 24.49 -42.71
C PRO A 8 26.89 23.80 -41.37
N GLY A 9 26.30 22.58 -41.45
CA GLY A 9 25.94 21.76 -40.29
C GLY A 9 27.20 21.25 -39.56
N ARG A 10 27.16 21.29 -38.24
CA ARG A 10 28.18 20.69 -37.35
C ARG A 10 28.17 19.16 -37.49
N PRO A 11 29.33 18.50 -37.55
CA PRO A 11 29.40 17.05 -37.58
C PRO A 11 29.00 16.46 -36.21
N VAL A 12 28.05 15.51 -36.22
CA VAL A 12 27.65 14.73 -35.03
C VAL A 12 28.78 13.74 -34.73
N LYS A 13 29.46 13.91 -33.61
CA LYS A 13 30.40 12.91 -33.07
C LYS A 13 29.62 11.68 -32.60
N LYS A 14 29.82 10.53 -33.25
CA LYS A 14 29.41 9.24 -32.72
C LYS A 14 30.24 8.97 -31.47
N GLY A 15 29.59 9.06 -30.29
CA GLY A 15 30.19 8.72 -29.01
C GLY A 15 30.30 7.19 -28.88
N GLY A 16 31.51 6.65 -29.06
CA GLY A 16 31.80 5.26 -28.62
C GLY A 16 32.00 5.24 -27.11
N LEU A 17 31.61 4.11 -26.46
CA LEU A 17 31.86 3.93 -25.03
C LEU A 17 33.36 4.10 -24.73
N SER A 18 33.66 4.78 -23.63
CA SER A 18 35.03 4.91 -23.15
C SER A 18 35.59 3.55 -22.70
N ARG A 19 36.91 3.38 -22.75
CA ARG A 19 37.56 2.15 -22.26
C ARG A 19 37.16 1.82 -20.82
N SER A 20 36.98 2.83 -19.97
CA SER A 20 36.48 2.68 -18.60
C SER A 20 35.03 2.20 -18.53
N GLY A 21 34.16 2.65 -19.45
CA GLY A 21 32.76 2.19 -19.53
C GLY A 21 32.65 0.71 -19.96
N ILE A 22 33.50 0.30 -20.91
CA ILE A 22 33.56 -1.12 -21.33
C ILE A 22 34.07 -2.00 -20.18
N MET A 23 35.08 -1.56 -19.44
CA MET A 23 35.63 -2.29 -18.31
C MET A 23 34.61 -2.46 -17.17
N LEU A 24 33.79 -1.44 -16.87
CA LEU A 24 32.70 -1.51 -15.88
C LEU A 24 31.63 -2.51 -16.30
N ILE A 25 31.24 -2.55 -17.57
CA ILE A 25 30.26 -3.53 -18.09
C ILE A 25 30.79 -4.95 -17.95
N VAL A 26 32.07 -5.18 -18.33
CA VAL A 26 32.69 -6.51 -18.22
C VAL A 26 32.77 -6.98 -16.76
N LEU A 27 33.13 -6.10 -15.82
CA LEU A 27 33.16 -6.41 -14.39
C LEU A 27 31.77 -6.72 -13.83
N SER A 28 30.73 -6.00 -14.27
CA SER A 28 29.36 -6.25 -13.84
C SER A 28 28.85 -7.61 -14.33
N VAL A 29 29.13 -7.97 -15.58
CA VAL A 29 28.74 -9.26 -16.15
C VAL A 29 29.48 -10.41 -15.45
N ALA A 30 30.77 -10.24 -15.14
CA ALA A 30 31.55 -11.24 -14.40
C ALA A 30 31.02 -11.44 -12.98
N LEU A 31 30.62 -10.37 -12.29
CA LEU A 31 30.04 -10.44 -10.92
C LEU A 31 28.71 -11.19 -10.94
N ILE A 32 27.82 -10.89 -11.91
CA ILE A 32 26.55 -11.60 -12.06
C ILE A 32 26.77 -13.10 -12.29
N ALA A 33 27.72 -13.48 -13.14
CA ALA A 33 28.03 -14.88 -13.39
C ALA A 33 28.52 -15.61 -12.14
N VAL A 34 29.34 -14.96 -11.29
CA VAL A 34 29.84 -15.53 -10.03
C VAL A 34 28.70 -15.72 -9.03
N VAL A 35 27.82 -14.73 -8.88
CA VAL A 35 26.65 -14.81 -7.98
C VAL A 35 25.70 -15.92 -8.42
N THR A 36 25.42 -16.05 -9.72
CA THR A 36 24.57 -17.10 -10.26
C THR A 36 25.16 -18.49 -10.01
N ALA A 37 26.48 -18.66 -10.22
CA ALA A 37 27.15 -19.91 -9.95
C ALA A 37 27.11 -20.28 -8.44
N LEU A 38 27.25 -19.30 -7.55
CA LEU A 38 27.17 -19.51 -6.11
C LEU A 38 25.77 -19.95 -5.66
N ILE A 39 24.70 -19.36 -6.22
CA ILE A 39 23.31 -19.75 -5.95
C ILE A 39 23.04 -21.19 -6.40
N ILE A 40 23.52 -21.57 -7.57
CA ILE A 40 23.39 -22.95 -8.07
C ILE A 40 24.13 -23.93 -7.15
N LEU A 41 25.33 -23.58 -6.69
CA LEU A 41 26.13 -24.44 -5.80
C LEU A 41 25.48 -24.63 -4.42
N LEU A 42 24.82 -23.60 -3.90
CA LEU A 42 24.09 -23.66 -2.64
C LEU A 42 22.82 -24.50 -2.73
N ASN A 43 22.10 -24.41 -3.86
CA ASN A 43 20.90 -25.22 -4.11
C ASN A 43 21.20 -26.71 -4.37
N VAL A 44 22.36 -27.04 -4.93
CA VAL A 44 22.76 -28.44 -5.16
C VAL A 44 23.22 -29.15 -3.87
N ARG A 45 23.62 -28.38 -2.83
CA ARG A 45 24.04 -28.96 -1.53
C ARG A 45 22.89 -29.25 -0.56
N GLY A 46 21.65 -28.89 -0.89
CA GLY A 46 20.45 -29.07 -0.05
C GLY A 46 19.64 -30.34 -0.31
N GLY A 47 20.08 -31.25 -1.17
CA GLY A 47 19.36 -32.45 -1.54
C GLY A 47 20.06 -33.75 -1.09
N GLU A 48 20.02 -34.08 0.18
CA GLU A 48 20.21 -35.45 0.64
C GLU A 48 18.90 -36.02 1.15
N GLU A 49 18.38 -36.99 0.39
CA GLU A 49 17.23 -37.83 0.75
C GLU A 49 17.58 -38.70 1.96
N SER A 50 16.76 -38.67 3.00
CA SER A 50 16.72 -39.70 4.03
C SER A 50 15.50 -40.58 3.88
N LYS A 51 15.73 -41.87 3.68
CA LYS A 51 14.82 -42.98 3.55
C LYS A 51 14.14 -43.30 4.89
N PRO A 52 12.86 -43.73 4.92
CA PRO A 52 12.15 -43.98 6.17
C PRO A 52 12.54 -45.35 6.77
N GLU A 53 12.73 -45.39 8.07
CA GLU A 53 12.81 -46.60 8.87
C GLU A 53 11.60 -46.69 9.81
N GLU A 54 10.93 -47.82 9.72
CA GLU A 54 9.72 -48.22 10.40
C GLU A 54 10.06 -48.81 11.79
N THR A 55 9.46 -48.28 12.85
CA THR A 55 9.12 -49.06 14.04
C THR A 55 8.21 -48.28 14.96
N THR A 56 7.01 -48.83 15.20
CA THR A 56 6.09 -48.45 16.27
C THR A 56 6.59 -49.04 17.59
N PRO A 57 6.38 -48.40 18.76
CA PRO A 57 5.32 -48.87 19.63
C PRO A 57 4.48 -47.74 20.29
N ALA A 58 3.27 -48.14 20.65
CA ALA A 58 2.21 -47.37 21.27
C ALA A 58 2.66 -46.66 22.56
N VAL A 59 2.32 -45.35 22.65
CA VAL A 59 2.27 -44.64 23.94
C VAL A 59 0.97 -43.84 24.02
N THR A 60 0.28 -44.09 25.10
CA THR A 60 -0.94 -43.53 25.66
C THR A 60 -1.15 -42.04 25.40
N THR A 61 -2.35 -41.75 24.88
CA THR A 61 -2.92 -40.41 24.71
C THR A 61 -3.17 -39.74 26.07
N PRO A 62 -2.61 -38.54 26.32
CA PRO A 62 -3.14 -37.64 27.35
C PRO A 62 -4.43 -36.99 26.79
N ALA A 63 -5.38 -36.75 27.69
CA ALA A 63 -6.63 -36.08 27.40
C ALA A 63 -6.40 -34.70 26.76
N PRO A 64 -7.27 -34.25 25.84
CA PRO A 64 -7.13 -32.93 25.24
C PRO A 64 -7.34 -31.86 26.32
N GLU A 65 -6.36 -30.95 26.44
CA GLU A 65 -6.55 -29.66 27.08
C GLU A 65 -7.69 -28.92 26.39
N PRO A 66 -8.47 -28.09 27.11
CA PRO A 66 -9.51 -27.30 26.48
C PRO A 66 -8.93 -26.43 25.39
N THR A 67 -9.31 -26.72 24.16
CA THR A 67 -9.08 -25.80 23.03
C THR A 67 -9.80 -24.51 23.38
N GLU A 68 -9.07 -23.43 23.59
CA GLU A 68 -9.63 -22.09 23.59
C GLU A 68 -10.35 -21.95 22.25
N GLU A 69 -11.67 -21.72 22.29
CA GLU A 69 -12.45 -21.38 21.11
C GLU A 69 -11.76 -20.19 20.43
N PRO A 70 -11.58 -20.21 19.10
CA PRO A 70 -11.10 -19.04 18.39
C PRO A 70 -12.02 -17.89 18.76
N THR A 71 -11.47 -16.83 19.33
CA THR A 71 -12.18 -15.56 19.50
C THR A 71 -12.72 -15.21 18.12
N GLU A 72 -14.04 -15.22 17.95
CA GLU A 72 -14.68 -14.79 16.71
C GLU A 72 -14.14 -13.39 16.40
N GLU A 73 -13.40 -13.28 15.30
CA GLU A 73 -13.06 -11.96 14.74
C GLU A 73 -14.38 -11.20 14.61
N PRO A 74 -14.44 -9.90 15.01
CA PRO A 74 -15.66 -9.12 14.86
C PRO A 74 -16.09 -9.23 13.38
N GLN A 75 -17.24 -9.86 13.17
CA GLN A 75 -17.85 -10.00 11.85
C GLN A 75 -17.94 -8.60 11.28
N VAL A 76 -17.12 -8.34 10.25
CA VAL A 76 -17.22 -7.08 9.49
C VAL A 76 -18.67 -6.96 9.09
N SER A 77 -19.36 -5.98 9.67
CA SER A 77 -20.77 -5.75 9.40
C SER A 77 -21.00 -5.77 7.89
N ASP A 78 -22.11 -6.33 7.46
CA ASP A 78 -22.53 -6.40 6.04
C ASP A 78 -22.90 -4.99 5.53
N VAL A 79 -22.02 -4.01 5.81
CA VAL A 79 -22.19 -2.64 5.36
C VAL A 79 -22.21 -2.63 3.84
N ASP A 80 -23.34 -2.20 3.30
CA ASP A 80 -23.54 -2.14 1.86
C ASP A 80 -22.50 -1.25 1.17
N PHE A 81 -21.79 -1.79 0.18
CA PHE A 81 -20.82 -1.08 -0.64
C PHE A 81 -21.43 -0.79 -2.00
N GLY A 82 -22.04 0.36 -2.16
CA GLY A 82 -22.70 0.75 -3.42
C GLY A 82 -23.50 2.05 -3.30
N SER A 83 -23.82 2.45 -2.07
CA SER A 83 -24.37 3.78 -1.81
C SER A 83 -23.27 4.83 -1.95
N SER A 84 -23.62 6.00 -2.46
CA SER A 84 -22.75 7.18 -2.58
C SER A 84 -23.22 8.34 -1.66
N ASP A 85 -24.09 8.03 -0.71
CA ASP A 85 -24.67 9.02 0.21
C ASP A 85 -23.82 9.14 1.47
N TYR A 86 -23.03 10.22 1.57
CA TYR A 86 -22.19 10.55 2.73
C TYR A 86 -22.27 12.04 3.03
N SER A 87 -21.89 12.42 4.25
CA SER A 87 -21.74 13.81 4.65
C SER A 87 -20.26 14.20 4.71
N ARG A 88 -19.88 15.22 3.94
CA ARG A 88 -18.52 15.81 4.05
C ARG A 88 -18.24 16.33 5.45
N GLU A 89 -19.24 16.88 6.12
CA GLU A 89 -19.14 17.38 7.49
C GLU A 89 -18.81 16.27 8.51
N PHE A 90 -19.23 15.03 8.22
CA PHE A 90 -18.87 13.87 9.05
C PHE A 90 -17.36 13.68 9.16
N PHE A 91 -16.63 14.03 8.09
CA PHE A 91 -15.17 13.90 8.00
C PHE A 91 -14.42 15.21 8.30
N ALA A 92 -15.09 16.26 8.79
CA ALA A 92 -14.48 17.58 8.96
C ALA A 92 -13.30 17.62 9.94
N LYS A 93 -13.20 16.64 10.85
CA LYS A 93 -12.12 16.53 11.83
C LYS A 93 -11.15 15.37 11.56
N ASP A 94 -11.24 14.76 10.39
CA ASP A 94 -10.46 13.59 10.02
C ASP A 94 -9.31 13.97 9.10
N LEU A 95 -8.32 13.09 9.00
CA LEU A 95 -7.19 13.25 8.09
C LEU A 95 -7.01 11.99 7.23
N PHE A 96 -7.02 12.18 5.92
CA PHE A 96 -6.72 11.15 4.93
C PHE A 96 -5.28 11.31 4.46
N ILE A 97 -4.46 10.29 4.67
CA ILE A 97 -3.05 10.25 4.28
C ILE A 97 -2.88 9.19 3.20
N GLY A 98 -2.22 9.55 2.09
CA GLY A 98 -2.01 8.53 1.07
C GLY A 98 -1.28 8.94 -0.18
N ASP A 99 -1.31 8.02 -1.15
CA ASP A 99 -0.64 8.16 -2.44
C ASP A 99 -1.56 8.80 -3.52
N SER A 100 -1.28 8.54 -4.80
CA SER A 100 -2.07 9.07 -5.91
C SER A 100 -3.54 8.64 -5.88
N ILE A 101 -3.88 7.53 -5.24
CA ILE A 101 -5.29 7.16 -5.05
C ILE A 101 -5.93 8.12 -4.04
N ALA A 102 -5.26 8.40 -2.93
CA ALA A 102 -5.80 9.31 -1.92
C ALA A 102 -5.86 10.78 -2.38
N THR A 103 -5.01 11.23 -3.34
CA THR A 103 -5.13 12.60 -3.88
C THR A 103 -6.51 12.85 -4.48
N GLY A 104 -7.19 11.83 -5.00
CA GLY A 104 -8.52 11.94 -5.61
C GLY A 104 -9.59 12.45 -4.64
N PHE A 105 -9.45 12.27 -3.32
CA PHE A 105 -10.38 12.87 -2.36
C PHE A 105 -10.38 14.40 -2.45
N ASN A 106 -9.24 15.00 -2.73
CA ASN A 106 -9.10 16.43 -2.96
C ASN A 106 -9.34 16.81 -4.42
N ASP A 107 -8.74 16.09 -5.38
CA ASP A 107 -8.77 16.41 -6.81
C ASP A 107 -10.21 16.41 -7.37
N TYR A 108 -11.05 15.50 -6.88
CA TYR A 108 -12.48 15.45 -7.21
C TYR A 108 -13.37 16.19 -6.20
N SER A 109 -12.78 16.99 -5.30
CA SER A 109 -13.50 17.79 -4.32
C SER A 109 -14.46 16.97 -3.43
N LYS A 110 -14.06 15.76 -3.04
CA LYS A 110 -14.85 14.86 -2.19
C LYS A 110 -14.79 15.22 -0.72
N LEU A 111 -13.61 15.66 -0.27
CA LEU A 111 -13.35 16.17 1.07
C LEU A 111 -12.87 17.63 1.01
N ASN A 112 -12.76 18.28 2.17
CA ASN A 112 -12.09 19.56 2.22
C ASN A 112 -10.57 19.35 2.11
N ALA A 113 -9.87 20.30 1.52
CA ALA A 113 -8.44 20.16 1.24
C ALA A 113 -7.61 19.93 2.52
N GLU A 114 -7.98 20.57 3.63
CA GLU A 114 -7.34 20.41 4.93
C GLU A 114 -7.48 18.99 5.53
N ASN A 115 -8.41 18.21 5.04
CA ASN A 115 -8.61 16.81 5.46
C ASN A 115 -7.77 15.80 4.66
N VAL A 116 -6.91 16.28 3.71
CA VAL A 116 -6.14 15.39 2.83
C VAL A 116 -4.67 15.78 2.83
N ALA A 117 -3.82 14.86 3.32
CA ALA A 117 -2.35 14.96 3.25
C ALA A 117 -1.81 13.84 2.35
N ALA A 118 -1.98 13.99 1.04
CA ALA A 118 -1.64 12.98 0.06
C ALA A 118 -0.76 13.56 -1.07
N SER A 119 0.07 12.72 -1.66
CA SER A 119 0.84 13.10 -2.85
C SER A 119 1.12 11.91 -3.76
N VAL A 120 1.28 12.19 -5.06
CA VAL A 120 1.67 11.18 -6.04
C VAL A 120 2.98 10.50 -5.63
N SER A 121 3.02 9.17 -5.76
CA SER A 121 4.18 8.34 -5.39
C SER A 121 4.55 8.36 -3.91
N MET A 122 3.62 8.75 -3.02
CA MET A 122 3.82 8.61 -1.58
C MET A 122 3.95 7.13 -1.22
N THR A 123 4.84 6.84 -0.30
CA THR A 123 5.01 5.56 0.38
C THR A 123 4.85 5.76 1.88
N PRO A 124 4.65 4.71 2.68
CA PRO A 124 4.61 4.87 4.14
C PRO A 124 5.86 5.56 4.71
N TYR A 125 7.04 5.27 4.13
CA TYR A 125 8.27 5.98 4.50
C TYR A 125 8.18 7.49 4.21
N LYS A 126 7.78 7.87 2.99
CA LYS A 126 7.66 9.28 2.60
C LYS A 126 6.65 10.03 3.44
N ALA A 127 5.54 9.39 3.80
CA ALA A 127 4.50 10.01 4.62
C ALA A 127 5.01 10.55 5.96
N HIS A 128 6.05 9.95 6.52
CA HIS A 128 6.63 10.44 7.78
C HIS A 128 7.99 11.13 7.64
N ALA A 129 8.70 10.99 6.51
CA ALA A 129 10.10 11.41 6.36
C ALA A 129 10.33 12.47 5.28
N GLU A 130 9.40 12.65 4.32
CA GLU A 130 9.56 13.59 3.22
C GLU A 130 8.48 14.67 3.25
N ASP A 131 8.88 15.89 2.92
CA ASP A 131 7.98 17.03 2.84
C ASP A 131 7.14 16.98 1.56
N ILE A 132 5.87 17.30 1.70
CA ILE A 132 4.90 17.48 0.63
C ILE A 132 4.27 18.87 0.73
N ALA A 133 3.67 19.35 -0.36
CA ALA A 133 2.81 20.53 -0.31
C ALA A 133 1.52 20.17 0.42
N LEU A 134 1.17 20.92 1.44
CA LEU A 134 -0.03 20.74 2.25
C LEU A 134 -1.14 21.71 1.82
N ALA A 135 -2.38 21.38 2.15
CA ALA A 135 -3.54 22.17 1.75
C ALA A 135 -3.56 23.60 2.31
N ASP A 136 -2.94 23.83 3.47
CA ASP A 136 -2.81 25.15 4.09
C ASP A 136 -1.72 26.02 3.42
N GLY A 137 -1.10 25.53 2.34
CA GLY A 137 -0.02 26.19 1.62
C GLY A 137 1.35 26.05 2.27
N SER A 138 1.46 25.34 3.39
CA SER A 138 2.74 25.01 4.01
C SER A 138 3.39 23.79 3.35
N THR A 139 4.61 23.48 3.76
CA THR A 139 5.35 22.28 3.37
C THR A 139 5.71 21.53 4.63
N GLY A 140 5.52 20.20 4.62
CA GLY A 140 5.84 19.32 5.75
C GLY A 140 5.48 17.87 5.44
N SER A 141 5.88 16.94 6.28
CA SER A 141 5.47 15.56 6.13
C SER A 141 3.99 15.39 6.52
N ALA A 142 3.34 14.35 6.00
CA ALA A 142 1.96 14.03 6.40
C ALA A 142 1.88 13.75 7.91
N LEU A 143 2.91 13.13 8.49
CA LEU A 143 3.03 12.95 9.94
C LEU A 143 3.04 14.28 10.70
N SER A 144 3.87 15.25 10.29
CA SER A 144 3.94 16.56 10.95
C SER A 144 2.64 17.34 10.83
N TYR A 145 1.92 17.14 9.73
CA TYR A 145 0.60 17.73 9.55
C TYR A 145 -0.45 17.08 10.46
N ALA A 146 -0.44 15.76 10.60
CA ALA A 146 -1.30 15.04 11.56
C ALA A 146 -1.03 15.51 13.00
N GLU A 147 0.26 15.63 13.40
CA GLU A 147 0.66 16.12 14.71
C GLU A 147 0.13 17.54 14.98
N LYS A 148 0.18 18.43 14.00
CA LYS A 148 -0.35 19.81 14.11
C LYS A 148 -1.88 19.83 14.15
N MET A 149 -2.54 19.00 13.33
CA MET A 149 -4.00 18.99 13.18
C MET A 149 -4.70 18.32 14.35
N GLN A 150 -4.10 17.25 14.95
CA GLN A 150 -4.69 16.40 15.97
C GLN A 150 -6.09 15.90 15.58
N PRO A 151 -6.20 15.11 14.48
CA PRO A 151 -7.47 14.64 13.97
C PRO A 151 -8.15 13.65 14.92
N GLU A 152 -9.47 13.51 14.82
CA GLU A 152 -10.22 12.46 15.55
C GLU A 152 -9.97 11.08 14.94
N ARG A 153 -9.84 11.00 13.60
CA ARG A 153 -9.57 9.77 12.86
C ARG A 153 -8.53 10.00 11.78
N ILE A 154 -7.65 9.02 11.59
CA ILE A 154 -6.65 9.02 10.52
C ILE A 154 -6.94 7.85 9.58
N PHE A 155 -7.09 8.13 8.30
CA PHE A 155 -7.32 7.14 7.27
C PHE A 155 -6.08 7.01 6.39
N LEU A 156 -5.49 5.81 6.34
CA LEU A 156 -4.35 5.50 5.50
C LEU A 156 -4.82 4.81 4.21
N MET A 157 -4.58 5.44 3.06
CA MET A 157 -4.95 4.92 1.74
C MET A 157 -3.75 5.00 0.80
N MET A 158 -2.89 3.99 0.85
CA MET A 158 -1.67 3.91 0.04
C MET A 158 -1.18 2.48 -0.07
N GLY A 159 -0.24 2.23 -0.99
CA GLY A 159 0.44 0.93 -1.02
C GLY A 159 0.94 0.50 -2.38
N PHE A 160 0.40 0.98 -3.49
CA PHE A 160 0.91 0.61 -4.82
C PHE A 160 2.38 0.96 -5.00
N ASN A 161 2.80 2.10 -4.44
CA ASN A 161 4.18 2.57 -4.53
C ASN A 161 5.07 1.76 -3.57
N GLY A 162 5.74 0.75 -4.10
CA GLY A 162 6.64 -0.10 -3.32
C GLY A 162 6.21 -1.57 -3.22
N LEU A 163 5.06 -1.98 -3.80
CA LEU A 163 4.66 -3.40 -3.85
C LEU A 163 5.69 -4.32 -4.53
N ASN A 164 6.57 -3.78 -5.37
CA ASN A 164 7.74 -4.49 -5.91
C ASN A 164 8.86 -4.71 -4.89
N SER A 165 8.75 -4.17 -3.67
CA SER A 165 9.68 -4.33 -2.56
C SER A 165 8.92 -4.54 -1.23
N PRO A 166 8.12 -5.61 -1.10
CA PRO A 166 7.16 -5.78 -0.01
C PRO A 166 7.80 -5.75 1.38
N ILE A 167 8.95 -6.38 1.59
CA ILE A 167 9.65 -6.41 2.89
C ILE A 167 10.00 -4.99 3.38
N ALA A 168 10.44 -4.11 2.49
CA ALA A 168 10.73 -2.72 2.85
C ALA A 168 9.45 -1.94 3.18
N MET A 169 8.36 -2.24 2.49
CA MET A 169 7.04 -1.65 2.74
C MET A 169 6.46 -2.07 4.09
N GLU A 170 6.58 -3.35 4.45
CA GLU A 170 6.10 -3.89 5.72
C GLU A 170 6.65 -3.10 6.91
N GLY A 171 7.97 -2.97 7.01
CA GLY A 171 8.62 -2.19 8.07
C GLY A 171 8.23 -0.70 8.03
N SER A 172 8.04 -0.14 6.83
CA SER A 172 7.67 1.26 6.67
C SER A 172 6.23 1.54 7.10
N PHE A 173 5.27 0.63 6.82
CA PHE A 173 3.89 0.77 7.29
C PHE A 173 3.81 0.72 8.82
N ARG A 174 4.46 -0.27 9.44
CA ARG A 174 4.52 -0.38 10.90
C ARG A 174 5.09 0.88 11.52
N THR A 175 6.22 1.36 11.01
CA THR A 175 6.86 2.59 11.49
C THR A 175 5.95 3.82 11.35
N LEU A 176 5.21 3.95 10.23
CA LEU A 176 4.28 5.04 10.03
C LEU A 176 3.15 5.01 11.07
N VAL A 177 2.53 3.83 11.27
CA VAL A 177 1.45 3.65 12.25
C VAL A 177 1.92 4.00 13.64
N GLU A 178 3.04 3.42 14.11
CA GLU A 178 3.61 3.68 15.44
C GLU A 178 3.92 5.17 15.67
N LYS A 179 4.42 5.86 14.63
CA LYS A 179 4.66 7.31 14.70
C LYS A 179 3.36 8.13 14.76
N LEU A 180 2.34 7.73 14.01
CA LEU A 180 1.03 8.39 14.05
C LEU A 180 0.34 8.18 15.40
N GLU A 181 0.38 6.97 15.97
CA GLU A 181 -0.11 6.70 17.32
C GLU A 181 0.61 7.57 18.37
N SER A 182 1.92 7.72 18.24
CA SER A 182 2.69 8.59 19.16
C SER A 182 2.37 10.08 19.00
N ALA A 183 2.19 10.55 17.75
CA ALA A 183 1.94 11.95 17.44
C ALA A 183 0.48 12.36 17.70
N CYS A 184 -0.48 11.42 17.54
CA CYS A 184 -1.92 11.63 17.65
C CYS A 184 -2.55 10.57 18.57
N PRO A 185 -2.26 10.55 19.88
CA PRO A 185 -2.62 9.45 20.77
C PRO A 185 -4.13 9.27 20.98
N ASN A 186 -4.92 10.27 20.62
CA ASN A 186 -6.37 10.23 20.72
C ASN A 186 -7.07 9.87 19.40
N ALA A 187 -6.31 9.74 18.30
CA ALA A 187 -6.86 9.43 17.00
C ALA A 187 -7.09 7.92 16.85
N VAL A 188 -8.23 7.54 16.27
CA VAL A 188 -8.43 6.17 15.78
C VAL A 188 -7.83 6.07 14.38
N ILE A 189 -6.95 5.08 14.17
CA ILE A 189 -6.32 4.86 12.87
C ILE A 189 -7.09 3.80 12.10
N TYR A 190 -7.45 4.13 10.87
CA TYR A 190 -8.07 3.25 9.88
C TYR A 190 -7.10 3.04 8.72
N LEU A 191 -6.95 1.81 8.28
CA LEU A 191 -6.14 1.47 7.11
C LEU A 191 -7.00 0.79 6.07
N TYR A 192 -7.14 1.40 4.90
CA TYR A 192 -7.78 0.77 3.75
C TYR A 192 -6.90 -0.32 3.16
N SER A 193 -7.51 -1.42 2.75
CA SER A 193 -6.84 -2.34 1.83
C SER A 193 -6.41 -1.59 0.56
N ILE A 194 -5.30 -1.99 -0.05
CA ILE A 194 -4.93 -1.55 -1.39
C ILE A 194 -6.05 -2.00 -2.34
N THR A 195 -6.50 -1.10 -3.21
CA THR A 195 -7.57 -1.37 -4.17
C THR A 195 -7.18 -2.43 -5.20
N PRO A 196 -8.12 -3.17 -5.79
CA PRO A 196 -7.79 -4.10 -6.86
C PRO A 196 -7.35 -3.37 -8.14
N LEU A 197 -6.71 -4.12 -9.02
CA LEU A 197 -6.31 -3.72 -10.37
C LEU A 197 -7.22 -4.36 -11.40
N THR A 198 -7.49 -3.71 -12.53
CA THR A 198 -8.14 -4.39 -13.65
C THR A 198 -7.25 -5.51 -14.20
N ALA A 199 -7.83 -6.49 -14.87
CA ALA A 199 -7.10 -7.64 -15.41
C ALA A 199 -5.94 -7.25 -16.37
N ASN A 200 -6.03 -6.09 -17.02
CA ASN A 200 -5.06 -5.58 -17.99
C ASN A 200 -4.59 -4.16 -17.63
N SER A 201 -4.31 -3.88 -16.36
CA SER A 201 -3.83 -2.58 -15.93
C SER A 201 -2.49 -2.23 -16.55
N SER A 202 -2.46 -1.18 -17.36
CA SER A 202 -1.22 -0.66 -17.95
C SER A 202 -0.34 0.03 -16.88
N ALA A 203 -0.95 0.67 -15.91
CA ALA A 203 -0.26 1.31 -14.80
C ALA A 203 0.46 0.28 -13.93
N ALA A 204 -0.23 -0.80 -13.55
CA ALA A 204 0.33 -1.90 -12.76
C ALA A 204 1.46 -2.63 -13.51
N ALA A 205 1.28 -2.91 -14.80
CA ALA A 205 2.30 -3.53 -15.64
C ALA A 205 3.59 -2.68 -15.70
N SER A 206 3.47 -1.35 -15.68
CA SER A 206 4.62 -0.44 -15.72
C SER A 206 5.51 -0.52 -14.48
N ILE A 207 4.97 -0.93 -13.35
CA ILE A 207 5.68 -1.09 -12.08
C ILE A 207 5.90 -2.56 -11.69
N GLY A 208 5.47 -3.49 -12.56
CA GLY A 208 5.70 -4.93 -12.39
C GLY A 208 4.90 -5.56 -11.25
N VAL A 209 3.67 -5.10 -11.00
CA VAL A 209 2.75 -5.65 -9.99
C VAL A 209 1.45 -6.13 -10.61
N ASP A 210 0.77 -7.04 -9.94
CA ASP A 210 -0.56 -7.55 -10.28
C ASP A 210 -1.41 -7.77 -9.03
N ASN A 211 -2.63 -8.29 -9.19
CA ASN A 211 -3.53 -8.55 -8.07
C ASN A 211 -3.00 -9.60 -7.09
N SER A 212 -2.11 -10.50 -7.49
CA SER A 212 -1.51 -11.46 -6.54
C SER A 212 -0.59 -10.75 -5.54
N ASN A 213 0.16 -9.76 -6.00
CA ASN A 213 0.97 -8.90 -5.12
C ASN A 213 0.07 -8.08 -4.17
N VAL A 214 -1.03 -7.52 -4.70
CA VAL A 214 -1.99 -6.75 -3.90
C VAL A 214 -2.64 -7.62 -2.83
N ILE A 215 -3.12 -8.82 -3.18
CA ILE A 215 -3.76 -9.76 -2.24
C ILE A 215 -2.78 -10.14 -1.12
N SER A 216 -1.58 -10.60 -1.47
CA SER A 216 -0.58 -11.01 -0.48
C SER A 216 -0.21 -9.87 0.47
N PHE A 217 -0.11 -8.64 -0.05
CA PHE A 217 0.22 -7.50 0.79
C PHE A 217 -0.98 -7.03 1.64
N ASN A 218 -2.21 -7.16 1.15
CA ASN A 218 -3.42 -6.89 1.92
C ASN A 218 -3.60 -7.89 3.09
N GLU A 219 -3.20 -9.15 2.92
CA GLU A 219 -3.15 -10.13 4.00
C GLU A 219 -2.16 -9.71 5.09
N TYR A 220 -0.95 -9.27 4.70
CA TYR A 220 0.01 -8.69 5.65
C TYR A 220 -0.57 -7.46 6.38
N LEU A 221 -1.17 -6.50 5.65
CA LEU A 221 -1.76 -5.30 6.25
C LEU A 221 -2.85 -5.64 7.25
N ARG A 222 -3.72 -6.61 6.95
CA ARG A 222 -4.77 -7.09 7.86
C ARG A 222 -4.17 -7.64 9.15
N GLY A 223 -3.14 -8.50 9.05
CA GLY A 223 -2.44 -9.05 10.22
C GLY A 223 -1.78 -7.95 11.06
N MET A 224 -1.07 -7.02 10.42
CA MET A 224 -0.43 -5.88 11.09
C MET A 224 -1.47 -5.00 11.82
N CYS A 225 -2.61 -4.75 11.20
CA CYS A 225 -3.69 -3.98 11.84
C CYS A 225 -4.19 -4.67 13.11
N GLY A 226 -4.40 -5.99 13.07
CA GLY A 226 -4.78 -6.76 14.26
C GLY A 226 -3.74 -6.69 15.38
N GLU A 227 -2.45 -6.77 15.05
CA GLU A 227 -1.36 -6.66 16.02
C GLU A 227 -1.26 -5.26 16.66
N LEU A 228 -1.48 -4.20 15.87
CA LEU A 228 -1.33 -2.82 16.32
C LEU A 228 -2.64 -2.19 16.84
N GLY A 229 -3.79 -2.89 16.72
CA GLY A 229 -5.09 -2.35 17.09
C GLY A 229 -5.60 -1.25 16.14
N VAL A 230 -5.15 -1.28 14.89
CA VAL A 230 -5.61 -0.42 13.80
C VAL A 230 -6.84 -1.05 13.15
N VAL A 231 -7.81 -0.24 12.76
CA VAL A 231 -9.01 -0.74 12.06
C VAL A 231 -8.70 -0.98 10.58
N TYR A 232 -8.84 -2.23 10.13
CA TYR A 232 -8.66 -2.57 8.72
C TYR A 232 -9.97 -2.44 7.95
N LEU A 233 -9.99 -1.63 6.88
CA LEU A 233 -11.15 -1.43 6.01
C LEU A 233 -10.93 -2.17 4.68
N ASP A 234 -11.59 -3.31 4.51
CA ASP A 234 -11.48 -4.13 3.30
C ASP A 234 -12.33 -3.56 2.15
N ILE A 235 -11.77 -2.60 1.43
CA ILE A 235 -12.38 -2.12 0.19
C ILE A 235 -11.98 -2.96 -1.03
N PHE A 236 -10.88 -3.74 -0.95
CA PHE A 236 -10.45 -4.62 -2.04
C PHE A 236 -11.56 -5.60 -2.42
N SER A 237 -12.05 -6.38 -1.45
CA SER A 237 -13.10 -7.39 -1.70
C SER A 237 -14.42 -6.77 -2.19
N LYS A 238 -14.70 -5.53 -1.79
CA LYS A 238 -15.91 -4.80 -2.19
C LYS A 238 -15.83 -4.24 -3.62
N MET A 239 -14.63 -4.03 -4.15
CA MET A 239 -14.40 -3.41 -5.45
C MET A 239 -14.07 -4.42 -6.56
N THR A 240 -13.92 -5.71 -6.23
CA THR A 240 -13.61 -6.76 -7.21
C THR A 240 -14.88 -7.27 -7.91
N ASP A 241 -14.70 -7.70 -9.16
CA ASP A 241 -15.66 -8.50 -9.90
C ASP A 241 -15.51 -10.01 -9.56
N ASN A 242 -16.30 -10.85 -10.20
CA ASN A 242 -16.25 -12.30 -9.99
C ASN A 242 -14.91 -12.95 -10.41
N ALA A 243 -14.06 -12.24 -11.14
CA ALA A 243 -12.73 -12.70 -11.53
C ALA A 243 -11.63 -12.17 -10.57
N GLY A 244 -11.99 -11.43 -9.53
CA GLY A 244 -11.05 -10.83 -8.58
C GLY A 244 -10.32 -9.59 -9.11
N ALA A 245 -10.81 -8.99 -10.20
CA ALA A 245 -10.27 -7.78 -10.79
C ALA A 245 -11.10 -6.55 -10.41
N LEU A 246 -10.51 -5.36 -10.48
CA LEU A 246 -11.24 -4.10 -10.31
C LEU A 246 -12.42 -4.04 -11.28
N ARG A 247 -13.60 -3.81 -10.76
CA ARG A 247 -14.81 -3.62 -11.55
C ARG A 247 -14.64 -2.42 -12.50
N SER A 248 -15.11 -2.59 -13.72
CA SER A 248 -14.95 -1.58 -14.78
C SER A 248 -15.64 -0.26 -14.48
N ASP A 249 -16.73 -0.28 -13.70
CA ASP A 249 -17.48 0.91 -13.28
C ASP A 249 -16.76 1.71 -12.17
N TYR A 250 -15.79 1.11 -11.49
CA TYR A 250 -14.95 1.78 -10.49
C TYR A 250 -13.62 2.28 -11.05
N ASN A 251 -13.21 1.81 -12.22
CA ASN A 251 -11.96 2.18 -12.88
C ASN A 251 -12.07 3.53 -13.60
N GLU A 252 -11.01 4.34 -13.57
CA GLU A 252 -10.95 5.55 -14.36
C GLU A 252 -10.60 5.23 -15.85
N TYR A 253 -9.35 4.82 -16.13
CA TYR A 253 -8.95 4.42 -17.49
C TYR A 253 -7.63 3.62 -17.56
N ASP A 254 -6.81 3.64 -16.54
CA ASP A 254 -5.47 3.00 -16.55
C ASP A 254 -5.42 1.64 -15.83
N GLY A 255 -6.54 1.26 -15.22
CA GLY A 255 -6.70 0.00 -14.53
C GLY A 255 -6.17 -0.03 -13.08
N MET A 256 -5.75 1.10 -12.55
CA MET A 256 -5.25 1.28 -11.18
C MET A 256 -6.00 2.40 -10.46
N HIS A 257 -6.12 3.58 -11.09
CA HIS A 257 -6.81 4.71 -10.50
C HIS A 257 -8.32 4.52 -10.59
N ILE A 258 -9.01 4.98 -9.55
CA ILE A 258 -10.45 4.82 -9.42
C ILE A 258 -11.20 6.06 -9.90
N SER A 259 -12.40 5.85 -10.42
CA SER A 259 -13.23 6.93 -10.97
C SER A 259 -13.77 7.86 -9.88
N ALA A 260 -14.06 9.11 -10.25
CA ALA A 260 -14.57 10.10 -9.31
C ALA A 260 -15.83 9.66 -8.52
N PRO A 261 -16.83 8.96 -9.11
CA PRO A 261 -17.97 8.42 -8.34
C PRO A 261 -17.57 7.36 -7.31
N THR A 262 -16.48 6.63 -7.53
CA THR A 262 -16.03 5.57 -6.61
C THR A 262 -15.59 6.12 -5.26
N TYR A 263 -15.05 7.34 -5.22
CA TYR A 263 -14.71 8.01 -3.95
C TYR A 263 -15.96 8.28 -3.09
N ASP A 264 -17.09 8.62 -3.72
CA ASP A 264 -18.36 8.82 -2.99
C ASP A 264 -18.82 7.51 -2.35
N ILE A 265 -18.65 6.39 -3.05
CA ILE A 265 -18.98 5.05 -2.55
C ILE A 265 -18.06 4.67 -1.38
N ILE A 266 -16.75 4.90 -1.49
CA ILE A 266 -15.79 4.62 -0.42
C ILE A 266 -16.11 5.47 0.83
N LEU A 267 -16.41 6.75 0.68
CA LEU A 267 -16.74 7.63 1.80
C LEU A 267 -18.08 7.25 2.45
N SER A 268 -19.10 6.91 1.65
CA SER A 268 -20.38 6.41 2.15
C SER A 268 -20.19 5.11 2.95
N TYR A 269 -19.44 4.15 2.42
CA TYR A 269 -19.09 2.91 3.11
C TYR A 269 -18.37 3.20 4.43
N THR A 270 -17.34 4.05 4.40
CA THR A 270 -16.54 4.41 5.58
C THR A 270 -17.39 5.07 6.67
N GLN A 271 -18.24 6.02 6.28
CA GLN A 271 -19.14 6.69 7.23
C GLN A 271 -20.07 5.68 7.90
N ARG A 272 -20.69 4.80 7.13
CA ARG A 272 -21.62 3.79 7.66
C ARG A 272 -20.89 2.75 8.51
N TYR A 273 -19.71 2.30 8.08
CA TYR A 273 -18.89 1.40 8.89
C TYR A 273 -18.64 1.98 10.28
N ILE A 274 -18.24 3.25 10.38
CA ILE A 274 -17.98 3.91 11.66
C ILE A 274 -19.27 4.06 12.49
N GLN A 275 -20.41 4.33 11.85
CA GLN A 275 -21.69 4.50 12.55
C GLN A 275 -22.30 3.18 13.05
N GLU A 276 -22.05 2.08 12.34
CA GLU A 276 -22.64 0.77 12.62
C GLU A 276 -21.71 -0.12 13.46
N THR A 277 -20.39 0.15 13.44
CA THR A 277 -19.41 -0.62 14.21
C THR A 277 -19.04 0.13 15.48
N PRO A 278 -19.09 -0.49 16.68
CA PRO A 278 -18.60 0.16 17.89
C PRO A 278 -17.16 0.62 17.70
N GLU A 279 -16.85 1.87 18.05
CA GLU A 279 -15.46 2.33 18.02
C GLU A 279 -14.60 1.36 18.85
N PRO A 280 -13.44 0.93 18.33
CA PRO A 280 -12.50 0.21 19.16
C PRO A 280 -12.15 1.12 20.33
N GLU A 281 -12.25 0.59 21.57
CA GLU A 281 -11.83 1.33 22.74
C GLU A 281 -10.43 1.88 22.48
N ALA A 282 -10.26 3.22 22.60
CA ALA A 282 -8.98 3.88 22.42
C ALA A 282 -7.95 3.08 23.21
N SER A 283 -7.00 2.46 22.50
CA SER A 283 -6.24 1.36 23.06
C SER A 283 -5.55 1.84 24.33
N SER A 284 -5.91 1.22 25.44
CA SER A 284 -5.25 1.32 26.76
C SER A 284 -3.80 0.78 26.69
N LYS A 285 -3.08 1.07 25.61
CA LYS A 285 -1.76 0.54 25.27
C LYS A 285 -0.62 1.17 26.06
N HIS A 286 -0.90 2.09 26.99
CA HIS A 286 0.11 2.69 27.89
C HIS A 286 -0.38 2.71 29.34
N ALA A 287 -0.66 1.53 29.92
CA ALA A 287 -0.74 1.34 31.36
C ALA A 287 0.44 0.46 31.84
#